data_ec79818890b4fa15c3d54fa06d42185c
#
_entry.id   ec79818890b4fa15c3d54fa06d42185c
#
_cell.length_a   1.000
_cell.length_b   1.000
_cell.length_c   1.000
_cell.angle_alpha   90.00
_cell.angle_beta   90.00
_cell.angle_gamma   90.00
#
_symmetry.space_group_name_H-M   'P 1'
#
loop_
_entity.id
_entity.type
_entity.pdbx_description
1 polymer ?
#
loop_
_entity_poly.entity_id
_entity_poly.type
_entity_poly.pdbx_seq_one_letter_code
_entity_poly.pdbx_strand_id
1 'polypeptide(L)'
;MSARPIATCVVLLLVLGGSARAEPVPAELRARVEGLLGAYRAVTVAEWRALPPDAAQALESVARDRTALPTWRARALAALGVVRPSAAAPLVRQLAMDTTAPVVLRSAAVDGTVSVLGAAAREVLVPLLRDPTPAVRLRSAQALAGSGPAGCQDVAAEARTGPASDPVARTAARCEARLRETVPPVR
;
A
#
# COMPACT_ATOMS: atom_id res chain seq x y z
N MET A 1 -32.65 63.22 -22.83
CA MET A 1 -31.75 62.38 -21.98
C MET A 1 -31.94 60.95 -22.42
N SER A 2 -31.03 60.43 -23.28
CA SER A 2 -31.14 59.07 -23.87
C SER A 2 -30.23 58.11 -23.08
N ALA A 3 -30.84 57.13 -22.43
CA ALA A 3 -30.12 56.04 -21.79
C ALA A 3 -29.82 54.93 -22.82
N ARG A 4 -28.53 54.61 -23.01
CA ARG A 4 -28.06 53.47 -23.82
C ARG A 4 -27.99 52.20 -22.93
N PRO A 5 -28.54 51.06 -23.35
CA PRO A 5 -28.32 49.81 -22.65
C PRO A 5 -26.93 49.24 -22.97
N ILE A 6 -26.18 48.92 -21.96
CA ILE A 6 -24.89 48.16 -22.02
C ILE A 6 -25.25 46.70 -22.14
N ALA A 7 -25.02 46.12 -23.32
CA ALA A 7 -25.13 44.67 -23.52
C ALA A 7 -23.90 43.96 -22.90
N THR A 8 -24.10 43.28 -21.80
CA THR A 8 -23.07 42.44 -21.14
C THR A 8 -23.01 41.09 -21.88
N CYS A 9 -21.98 40.91 -22.69
CA CYS A 9 -21.70 39.65 -23.37
C CYS A 9 -21.06 38.67 -22.38
N VAL A 10 -21.85 37.72 -21.88
CA VAL A 10 -21.34 36.62 -21.04
C VAL A 10 -20.74 35.57 -21.98
N VAL A 11 -19.42 35.52 -22.06
CA VAL A 11 -18.70 34.46 -22.76
C VAL A 11 -18.67 33.23 -21.86
N LEU A 12 -19.52 32.24 -22.16
CA LEU A 12 -19.57 30.93 -21.51
C LEU A 12 -18.41 30.09 -22.06
N LEU A 13 -17.27 30.07 -21.34
CA LEU A 13 -16.14 29.17 -21.58
C LEU A 13 -16.54 27.75 -21.20
N LEU A 14 -17.03 26.96 -22.16
CA LEU A 14 -17.15 25.51 -22.06
C LEU A 14 -15.76 24.89 -22.01
N VAL A 15 -15.23 24.66 -20.80
CA VAL A 15 -14.07 23.82 -20.61
C VAL A 15 -14.50 22.37 -20.86
N LEU A 16 -14.28 21.91 -22.10
CA LEU A 16 -14.35 20.50 -22.47
C LEU A 16 -13.19 19.78 -21.74
N GLY A 17 -13.44 19.35 -20.51
CA GLY A 17 -12.59 18.44 -19.79
C GLY A 17 -12.57 17.09 -20.52
N GLY A 18 -11.69 16.95 -21.49
CA GLY A 18 -11.41 15.69 -22.14
C GLY A 18 -10.85 14.73 -21.09
N SER A 19 -11.68 13.79 -20.61
CA SER A 19 -11.19 12.62 -19.88
C SER A 19 -10.25 11.88 -20.82
N ALA A 20 -8.94 12.03 -20.63
CA ALA A 20 -7.94 11.24 -21.32
C ALA A 20 -8.26 9.77 -21.03
N ARG A 21 -8.86 9.08 -21.99
CA ARG A 21 -9.15 7.66 -21.90
C ARG A 21 -7.79 6.98 -21.92
N ALA A 22 -7.41 6.34 -20.81
CA ALA A 22 -6.18 5.56 -20.76
C ALA A 22 -6.21 4.54 -21.91
N GLU A 23 -5.16 4.52 -22.73
CA GLU A 23 -5.06 3.55 -23.80
C GLU A 23 -5.11 2.12 -23.22
N PRO A 24 -5.81 1.20 -23.89
CA PRO A 24 -5.88 -0.18 -23.42
C PRO A 24 -4.49 -0.81 -23.40
N VAL A 25 -4.16 -1.46 -22.30
CA VAL A 25 -2.88 -2.20 -22.15
C VAL A 25 -2.76 -3.22 -23.29
N PRO A 26 -1.63 -3.25 -24.01
CA PRO A 26 -1.38 -4.23 -25.09
C PRO A 26 -1.59 -5.66 -24.59
N ALA A 27 -2.21 -6.51 -25.43
CA ALA A 27 -2.52 -7.89 -25.07
C ALA A 27 -1.29 -8.71 -24.67
N GLU A 28 -0.18 -8.52 -25.38
CA GLU A 28 1.10 -9.19 -25.10
C GLU A 28 1.66 -8.80 -23.72
N LEU A 29 1.57 -7.51 -23.35
CA LEU A 29 2.01 -7.04 -22.05
C LEU A 29 1.13 -7.61 -20.94
N ARG A 30 -0.18 -7.66 -21.15
CA ARG A 30 -1.13 -8.27 -20.21
C ARG A 30 -0.79 -9.74 -20.00
N ALA A 31 -0.60 -10.53 -21.08
CA ALA A 31 -0.22 -11.94 -21.00
C ALA A 31 1.11 -12.14 -20.26
N ARG A 32 2.09 -11.25 -20.48
CA ARG A 32 3.37 -11.29 -19.76
C ARG A 32 3.20 -11.04 -18.26
N VAL A 33 2.41 -10.03 -17.88
CA VAL A 33 2.09 -9.74 -16.47
C VAL A 33 1.38 -10.93 -15.82
N GLU A 34 0.36 -11.49 -16.47
CA GLU A 34 -0.37 -12.66 -15.99
C GLU A 34 0.54 -13.89 -15.83
N GLY A 35 1.44 -14.13 -16.77
CA GLY A 35 2.44 -15.19 -16.67
C GLY A 35 3.35 -15.05 -15.45
N LEU A 36 3.79 -13.83 -15.12
CA LEU A 36 4.57 -13.56 -13.92
C LEU A 36 3.73 -13.72 -12.64
N LEU A 37 2.47 -13.26 -12.65
CA LEU A 37 1.57 -13.41 -11.50
C LEU A 37 1.23 -14.88 -11.22
N GLY A 38 1.11 -15.70 -12.26
CA GLY A 38 0.84 -17.14 -12.17
C GLY A 38 2.08 -18.02 -11.91
N ALA A 39 3.28 -17.45 -11.91
CA ALA A 39 4.50 -18.22 -11.72
C ALA A 39 4.55 -18.96 -10.38
N TYR A 40 4.92 -20.25 -10.41
CA TYR A 40 5.10 -21.07 -9.19
C TYR A 40 6.34 -20.70 -8.39
N ARG A 41 7.29 -19.99 -8.98
CA ARG A 41 8.49 -19.48 -8.32
C ARG A 41 8.31 -18.05 -7.83
N ALA A 42 9.17 -17.62 -6.92
CA ALA A 42 9.26 -16.21 -6.60
C ALA A 42 9.75 -15.42 -7.82
N VAL A 43 8.99 -14.39 -8.21
CA VAL A 43 9.41 -13.43 -9.24
C VAL A 43 10.26 -12.37 -8.55
N THR A 44 11.45 -12.13 -9.11
CA THR A 44 12.41 -11.20 -8.52
C THR A 44 12.02 -9.74 -8.75
N VAL A 45 12.53 -8.84 -7.91
CA VAL A 45 12.36 -7.39 -8.08
C VAL A 45 12.92 -6.92 -9.43
N ALA A 46 14.02 -7.53 -9.90
CA ALA A 46 14.62 -7.20 -11.20
C ALA A 46 13.68 -7.55 -12.37
N GLU A 47 13.00 -8.70 -12.31
CA GLU A 47 12.03 -9.09 -13.34
C GLU A 47 10.83 -8.13 -13.40
N TRP A 48 10.32 -7.68 -12.24
CA TRP A 48 9.27 -6.68 -12.20
C TRP A 48 9.74 -5.34 -12.77
N ARG A 49 10.94 -4.88 -12.43
CA ARG A 49 11.51 -3.62 -12.94
C ARG A 49 11.85 -3.66 -14.43
N ALA A 50 12.04 -4.83 -15.00
CA ALA A 50 12.28 -5.00 -16.43
C ALA A 50 11.00 -4.90 -17.29
N LEU A 51 9.82 -4.74 -16.66
CA LEU A 51 8.58 -4.51 -17.38
C LEU A 51 8.51 -3.04 -17.86
N PRO A 52 7.86 -2.78 -19.01
CA PRO A 52 7.62 -1.42 -19.48
C PRO A 52 6.69 -0.66 -18.52
N PRO A 53 6.70 0.69 -18.54
CA PRO A 53 5.90 1.53 -17.63
C PRO A 53 4.41 1.23 -17.62
N ASP A 54 3.85 0.79 -18.76
CA ASP A 54 2.42 0.46 -18.92
C ASP A 54 2.02 -0.81 -18.16
N ALA A 55 2.99 -1.63 -17.73
CA ALA A 55 2.73 -2.76 -16.84
C ALA A 55 2.10 -2.35 -15.52
N ALA A 56 2.35 -1.12 -15.05
CA ALA A 56 1.71 -0.60 -13.85
C ALA A 56 0.18 -0.55 -13.98
N GLN A 57 -0.34 -0.19 -15.16
CA GLN A 57 -1.79 -0.16 -15.41
C GLN A 57 -2.37 -1.58 -15.42
N ALA A 58 -1.67 -2.55 -16.01
CA ALA A 58 -2.10 -3.95 -15.99
C ALA A 58 -2.12 -4.51 -14.55
N LEU A 59 -1.07 -4.26 -13.77
CA LEU A 59 -0.97 -4.68 -12.37
C LEU A 59 -2.06 -4.03 -11.52
N GLU A 60 -2.33 -2.74 -11.69
CA GLU A 60 -3.39 -2.03 -10.97
C GLU A 60 -4.77 -2.62 -11.32
N SER A 61 -5.03 -2.90 -12.59
CA SER A 61 -6.27 -3.56 -13.03
C SER A 61 -6.49 -4.89 -12.32
N VAL A 62 -5.48 -5.77 -12.28
CA VAL A 62 -5.58 -7.06 -11.57
C VAL A 62 -5.75 -6.87 -10.06
N ALA A 63 -5.03 -5.95 -9.44
CA ALA A 63 -5.13 -5.70 -8.00
C ALA A 63 -6.53 -5.22 -7.58
N ARG A 64 -7.21 -4.47 -8.44
CA ARG A 64 -8.57 -3.95 -8.24
C ARG A 64 -9.67 -4.93 -8.62
N ASP A 65 -9.39 -5.90 -9.48
CA ASP A 65 -10.39 -6.84 -9.98
C ASP A 65 -10.87 -7.78 -8.87
N ARG A 66 -12.10 -7.56 -8.40
CA ARG A 66 -12.72 -8.38 -7.34
C ARG A 66 -13.03 -9.82 -7.77
N THR A 67 -13.05 -10.09 -9.07
CA THR A 67 -13.28 -11.43 -9.61
C THR A 67 -12.01 -12.25 -9.69
N ALA A 68 -10.84 -11.58 -9.70
CA ALA A 68 -9.55 -12.25 -9.68
C ALA A 68 -9.27 -12.91 -8.32
N LEU A 69 -8.48 -14.00 -8.34
CA LEU A 69 -8.06 -14.70 -7.13
C LEU A 69 -7.36 -13.75 -6.14
N PRO A 70 -7.71 -13.78 -4.84
CA PRO A 70 -7.10 -12.92 -3.85
C PRO A 70 -5.57 -12.97 -3.81
N THR A 71 -4.97 -14.13 -4.10
CA THR A 71 -3.51 -14.31 -4.19
C THR A 71 -2.90 -13.60 -5.39
N TRP A 72 -3.59 -13.60 -6.53
CA TRP A 72 -3.16 -12.85 -7.72
C TRP A 72 -3.24 -11.35 -7.48
N ARG A 73 -4.32 -10.89 -6.88
CA ARG A 73 -4.49 -9.48 -6.48
C ARG A 73 -3.39 -9.03 -5.52
N ALA A 74 -3.04 -9.86 -4.53
CA ALA A 74 -1.96 -9.60 -3.58
C ALA A 74 -0.59 -9.51 -4.29
N ARG A 75 -0.30 -10.44 -5.20
CA ARG A 75 0.93 -10.40 -6.01
C ARG A 75 0.99 -9.18 -6.93
N ALA A 76 -0.12 -8.83 -7.57
CA ALA A 76 -0.23 -7.66 -8.43
C ALA A 76 0.00 -6.36 -7.63
N LEU A 77 -0.55 -6.25 -6.43
CA LEU A 77 -0.33 -5.11 -5.54
C LEU A 77 1.16 -4.98 -5.14
N ALA A 78 1.80 -6.09 -4.75
CA ALA A 78 3.21 -6.11 -4.40
C ALA A 78 4.10 -5.71 -5.60
N ALA A 79 3.81 -6.25 -6.79
CA ALA A 79 4.52 -5.92 -8.02
C ALA A 79 4.31 -4.44 -8.42
N LEU A 80 3.09 -3.92 -8.29
CA LEU A 80 2.79 -2.51 -8.54
C LEU A 80 3.62 -1.59 -7.62
N GLY A 81 3.81 -1.98 -6.35
CA GLY A 81 4.67 -1.27 -5.41
C GLY A 81 6.15 -1.21 -5.86
N VAL A 82 6.61 -2.20 -6.63
CA VAL A 82 7.96 -2.23 -7.20
C VAL A 82 8.06 -1.41 -8.49
N VAL A 83 7.07 -1.55 -9.38
CA VAL A 83 7.07 -0.93 -10.73
C VAL A 83 6.75 0.56 -10.64
N ARG A 84 5.73 0.92 -9.87
CA ARG A 84 5.26 2.31 -9.72
C ARG A 84 4.70 2.55 -8.31
N PRO A 85 5.57 2.84 -7.31
CA PRO A 85 5.12 3.05 -5.93
C PRO A 85 4.04 4.14 -5.79
N SER A 86 4.12 5.22 -6.55
CA SER A 86 3.13 6.31 -6.51
C SER A 86 1.72 5.88 -6.94
N ALA A 87 1.60 4.94 -7.88
CA ALA A 87 0.31 4.35 -8.27
C ALA A 87 -0.18 3.33 -7.23
N ALA A 88 0.73 2.61 -6.56
CA ALA A 88 0.39 1.66 -5.51
C ALA A 88 -0.09 2.33 -4.22
N ALA A 89 0.39 3.53 -3.89
CA ALA A 89 0.18 4.19 -2.61
C ALA A 89 -1.31 4.32 -2.19
N PRO A 90 -2.24 4.84 -3.02
CA PRO A 90 -3.64 4.93 -2.65
C PRO A 90 -4.28 3.55 -2.44
N LEU A 91 -3.90 2.56 -3.26
CA LEU A 91 -4.45 1.21 -3.19
C LEU A 91 -3.93 0.45 -1.96
N VAL A 92 -2.66 0.61 -1.61
CA VAL A 92 -2.07 0.06 -0.39
C VAL A 92 -2.78 0.60 0.86
N ARG A 93 -2.99 1.92 0.96
CA ARG A 93 -3.76 2.52 2.07
C ARG A 93 -5.17 1.96 2.15
N GLN A 94 -5.89 1.95 1.03
CA GLN A 94 -7.26 1.47 0.96
C GLN A 94 -7.37 0.01 1.40
N LEU A 95 -6.57 -0.88 0.81
CA LEU A 95 -6.66 -2.32 1.06
C LEU A 95 -6.17 -2.73 2.45
N ALA A 96 -5.17 -2.05 3.02
CA ALA A 96 -4.73 -2.30 4.38
C ALA A 96 -5.84 -2.06 5.40
N MET A 97 -6.63 -0.99 5.20
CA MET A 97 -7.69 -0.55 6.10
C MET A 97 -9.07 -1.20 5.82
N ASP A 98 -9.26 -1.82 4.65
CA ASP A 98 -10.54 -2.43 4.26
C ASP A 98 -10.76 -3.76 4.99
N THR A 99 -11.50 -3.74 6.09
CA THR A 99 -11.81 -4.93 6.90
C THR A 99 -12.63 -5.98 6.15
N THR A 100 -13.25 -5.64 5.01
CA THR A 100 -14.01 -6.57 4.16
C THR A 100 -13.15 -7.27 3.12
N ALA A 101 -11.92 -6.77 2.89
CA ALA A 101 -11.02 -7.39 1.94
C ALA A 101 -10.43 -8.72 2.48
N PRO A 102 -10.14 -9.69 1.61
CA PRO A 102 -9.49 -10.94 2.00
C PRO A 102 -8.20 -10.71 2.79
N VAL A 103 -7.98 -11.48 3.86
CA VAL A 103 -6.84 -11.34 4.77
C VAL A 103 -5.49 -11.39 4.03
N VAL A 104 -5.36 -12.24 3.01
CA VAL A 104 -4.14 -12.34 2.20
C VAL A 104 -3.84 -11.02 1.46
N LEU A 105 -4.87 -10.36 0.97
CA LEU A 105 -4.74 -9.09 0.24
C LEU A 105 -4.42 -7.94 1.22
N ARG A 106 -5.09 -7.90 2.37
CA ARG A 106 -4.80 -6.94 3.44
C ARG A 106 -3.36 -7.09 3.94
N SER A 107 -2.92 -8.33 4.18
CA SER A 107 -1.54 -8.62 4.61
C SER A 107 -0.52 -8.14 3.59
N ALA A 108 -0.76 -8.39 2.30
CA ALA A 108 0.13 -7.90 1.23
C ALA A 108 0.18 -6.36 1.16
N ALA A 109 -0.96 -5.69 1.41
CA ALA A 109 -1.01 -4.23 1.50
C ALA A 109 -0.18 -3.73 2.69
N VAL A 110 -0.31 -4.34 3.86
CA VAL A 110 0.49 -4.00 5.06
C VAL A 110 1.97 -4.22 4.82
N ASP A 111 2.37 -5.34 4.21
CA ASP A 111 3.79 -5.64 3.89
C ASP A 111 4.39 -4.59 2.93
N GLY A 112 3.60 -4.09 1.98
CA GLY A 112 4.01 -3.05 1.03
C GLY A 112 4.03 -1.63 1.61
N THR A 113 3.42 -1.39 2.77
CA THR A 113 3.18 -0.04 3.29
C THR A 113 4.47 0.77 3.46
N VAL A 114 5.50 0.19 4.09
CA VAL A 114 6.76 0.91 4.36
C VAL A 114 7.49 1.28 3.07
N SER A 115 7.60 0.35 2.12
CA SER A 115 8.31 0.57 0.86
C SER A 115 7.59 1.55 -0.07
N VAL A 116 6.24 1.59 -0.01
CA VAL A 116 5.41 2.41 -0.89
C VAL A 116 5.13 3.80 -0.31
N LEU A 117 4.89 3.90 1.01
CA LEU A 117 4.48 5.14 1.67
C LEU A 117 5.63 5.84 2.41
N GLY A 118 6.76 5.17 2.63
CA GLY A 118 7.89 5.76 3.36
C GLY A 118 7.48 6.26 4.75
N ALA A 119 7.76 7.52 5.05
CA ALA A 119 7.44 8.14 6.34
C ALA A 119 5.94 8.11 6.69
N ALA A 120 5.06 8.17 5.69
CA ALA A 120 3.61 8.13 5.90
C ALA A 120 3.07 6.71 6.22
N ALA A 121 3.92 5.69 6.19
CA ALA A 121 3.53 4.31 6.53
C ALA A 121 3.02 4.19 7.97
N ARG A 122 3.61 4.95 8.91
CA ARG A 122 3.25 4.92 10.32
C ARG A 122 1.78 5.27 10.57
N GLU A 123 1.23 6.23 9.82
CA GLU A 123 -0.19 6.65 9.92
C GLU A 123 -1.15 5.50 9.60
N VAL A 124 -0.75 4.59 8.72
CA VAL A 124 -1.54 3.41 8.33
C VAL A 124 -1.31 2.26 9.31
N LEU A 125 -0.05 2.02 9.70
CA LEU A 125 0.33 0.82 10.45
C LEU A 125 -0.05 0.87 11.93
N VAL A 126 0.03 2.04 12.58
CA VAL A 126 -0.27 2.16 14.02
C VAL A 126 -1.72 1.78 14.34
N PRO A 127 -2.75 2.27 13.65
CA PRO A 127 -4.12 1.82 13.88
C PRO A 127 -4.31 0.31 13.68
N LEU A 128 -3.57 -0.30 12.75
CA LEU A 128 -3.69 -1.73 12.44
C LEU A 128 -3.06 -2.64 13.50
N LEU A 129 -2.34 -2.12 14.49
CA LEU A 129 -1.94 -2.88 15.68
C LEU A 129 -3.15 -3.38 16.49
N ARG A 130 -4.32 -2.73 16.33
CA ARG A 130 -5.60 -3.08 16.96
C ARG A 130 -6.59 -3.75 16.01
N ASP A 131 -6.15 -4.13 14.83
CA ASP A 131 -7.02 -4.77 13.83
C ASP A 131 -7.67 -6.04 14.41
N PRO A 132 -8.96 -6.33 14.11
CA PRO A 132 -9.62 -7.54 14.59
C PRO A 132 -8.92 -8.83 14.12
N THR A 133 -8.22 -8.78 12.98
CA THR A 133 -7.51 -9.93 12.40
C THR A 133 -6.10 -10.08 12.97
N PRO A 134 -5.78 -11.16 13.72
CA PRO A 134 -4.45 -11.36 14.32
C PRO A 134 -3.29 -11.32 13.32
N ALA A 135 -3.50 -11.84 12.10
CA ALA A 135 -2.48 -11.81 11.04
C ALA A 135 -2.14 -10.39 10.61
N VAL A 136 -3.13 -9.49 10.51
CA VAL A 136 -2.93 -8.09 10.16
C VAL A 136 -2.20 -7.35 11.29
N ARG A 137 -2.59 -7.59 12.56
CA ARG A 137 -1.85 -7.03 13.73
C ARG A 137 -0.38 -7.44 13.72
N LEU A 138 -0.11 -8.74 13.51
CA LEU A 138 1.27 -9.26 13.45
C LEU A 138 2.08 -8.58 12.34
N ARG A 139 1.53 -8.49 11.13
CA ARG A 139 2.22 -7.88 10.00
C ARG A 139 2.49 -6.39 10.24
N SER A 140 1.52 -5.66 10.79
CA SER A 140 1.69 -4.24 11.13
C SER A 140 2.76 -4.02 12.19
N ALA A 141 2.78 -4.87 13.24
CA ALA A 141 3.82 -4.82 14.26
C ALA A 141 5.22 -5.12 13.67
N GLN A 142 5.33 -6.12 12.78
CA GLN A 142 6.58 -6.45 12.10
C GLN A 142 7.07 -5.33 11.19
N ALA A 143 6.17 -4.72 10.41
CA ALA A 143 6.49 -3.61 9.53
C ALA A 143 6.96 -2.38 10.31
N LEU A 144 6.28 -2.02 11.40
CA LEU A 144 6.69 -0.94 12.30
C LEU A 144 8.04 -1.24 12.95
N ALA A 145 8.22 -2.44 13.49
CA ALA A 145 9.49 -2.84 14.09
C ALA A 145 10.66 -2.80 13.09
N GLY A 146 10.39 -3.08 11.81
CA GLY A 146 11.36 -2.97 10.72
C GLY A 146 11.67 -1.53 10.30
N SER A 147 10.78 -0.58 10.57
CA SER A 147 10.94 0.83 10.19
C SER A 147 11.84 1.64 11.13
N GLY A 148 12.33 1.05 12.23
CA GLY A 148 13.29 1.67 13.14
C GLY A 148 12.79 1.89 14.56
N PRO A 149 13.55 2.66 15.38
CA PRO A 149 13.27 2.83 16.81
C PRO A 149 11.88 3.41 17.13
N ALA A 150 11.40 4.38 16.35
CA ALA A 150 10.07 4.96 16.55
C ALA A 150 8.96 3.93 16.35
N GLY A 151 9.06 3.09 15.32
CA GLY A 151 8.10 2.00 15.10
C GLY A 151 8.16 0.95 16.21
N CYS A 152 9.34 0.66 16.75
CA CYS A 152 9.49 -0.22 17.92
C CYS A 152 8.81 0.38 19.18
N GLN A 153 8.89 1.69 19.38
CA GLN A 153 8.20 2.37 20.48
C GLN A 153 6.67 2.26 20.35
N ASP A 154 6.12 2.40 19.13
CA ASP A 154 4.69 2.23 18.88
C ASP A 154 4.23 0.81 19.22
N VAL A 155 4.97 -0.20 18.75
CA VAL A 155 4.67 -1.61 19.02
C VAL A 155 4.74 -1.93 20.53
N ALA A 156 5.74 -1.41 21.22
CA ALA A 156 5.88 -1.58 22.67
C ALA A 156 4.76 -0.87 23.44
N ALA A 157 4.34 0.31 22.99
CA ALA A 157 3.22 1.05 23.59
C ALA A 157 1.90 0.26 23.49
N GLU A 158 1.62 -0.30 22.32
CA GLU A 158 0.41 -1.10 22.11
C GLU A 158 0.42 -2.40 22.91
N ALA A 159 1.56 -3.08 22.96
CA ALA A 159 1.69 -4.34 23.70
C ALA A 159 1.41 -4.21 25.22
N ARG A 160 1.61 -3.02 25.80
CA ARG A 160 1.28 -2.77 27.22
C ARG A 160 -0.21 -2.76 27.52
N THR A 161 -1.04 -2.54 26.53
CA THR A 161 -2.51 -2.46 26.68
C THR A 161 -3.22 -3.74 26.26
N GLY A 162 -2.52 -4.61 25.53
CA GLY A 162 -3.06 -5.87 25.01
C GLY A 162 -2.67 -7.09 25.84
N PRO A 163 -3.28 -8.26 25.56
CA PRO A 163 -2.93 -9.50 26.24
C PRO A 163 -1.54 -9.98 25.85
N ALA A 164 -0.80 -10.57 26.79
CA ALA A 164 0.55 -11.10 26.56
C ALA A 164 0.63 -12.20 25.47
N SER A 165 -0.47 -12.89 25.20
CA SER A 165 -0.59 -13.89 24.14
C SER A 165 -0.73 -13.27 22.73
N ASP A 166 -0.96 -11.96 22.62
CA ASP A 166 -1.13 -11.29 21.33
C ASP A 166 0.17 -11.35 20.51
N PRO A 167 0.07 -11.54 19.17
CA PRO A 167 1.23 -11.48 18.28
C PRO A 167 2.05 -10.18 18.40
N VAL A 168 1.40 -9.05 18.72
CA VAL A 168 2.06 -7.75 18.93
C VAL A 168 3.03 -7.81 20.11
N ALA A 169 2.63 -8.46 21.22
CA ALA A 169 3.48 -8.59 22.42
C ALA A 169 4.82 -9.29 22.13
N ARG A 170 4.82 -10.35 21.31
CA ARG A 170 6.05 -11.03 20.89
C ARG A 170 6.98 -10.15 20.05
N THR A 171 6.39 -9.28 19.22
CA THR A 171 7.16 -8.33 18.43
C THR A 171 7.72 -7.21 19.30
N ALA A 172 6.94 -6.74 20.29
CA ALA A 172 7.37 -5.76 21.29
C ALA A 172 8.59 -6.24 22.09
N ALA A 173 8.61 -7.48 22.58
CA ALA A 173 9.75 -8.05 23.30
C ALA A 173 11.06 -8.00 22.48
N ARG A 174 10.98 -8.28 21.17
CA ARG A 174 12.13 -8.15 20.26
C ARG A 174 12.55 -6.69 20.05
N CYS A 175 11.59 -5.78 19.98
CA CYS A 175 11.85 -4.34 19.89
C CYS A 175 12.57 -3.82 21.13
N GLU A 176 12.12 -4.18 22.32
CA GLU A 176 12.74 -3.78 23.59
C GLU A 176 14.18 -4.29 23.71
N ALA A 177 14.46 -5.53 23.26
CA ALA A 177 15.82 -6.05 23.23
C ALA A 177 16.72 -5.18 22.34
N ARG A 178 16.28 -4.86 21.11
CA ARG A 178 17.03 -4.00 20.19
C ARG A 178 17.26 -2.58 20.72
N LEU A 179 16.25 -1.98 21.34
CA LEU A 179 16.36 -0.62 21.90
C LEU A 179 17.38 -0.56 23.04
N ARG A 180 17.48 -1.64 23.85
CA ARG A 180 18.52 -1.74 24.91
C ARG A 180 19.94 -1.86 24.37
N GLU A 181 20.11 -2.57 23.25
CA GLU A 181 21.42 -2.73 22.60
C GLU A 181 21.92 -1.42 21.98
N THR A 182 21.02 -0.53 21.54
CA THR A 182 21.37 0.76 20.90
C THR A 182 21.71 1.87 21.89
N VAL A 183 21.42 1.72 23.19
CA VAL A 183 21.78 2.69 24.23
C VAL A 183 23.13 2.28 24.81
N PRO A 184 24.23 3.06 24.57
CA PRO A 184 25.51 2.76 25.17
C PRO A 184 25.41 2.87 26.70
N PRO A 185 26.12 2.00 27.47
CA PRO A 185 26.11 2.10 28.91
C PRO A 185 26.63 3.47 29.33
N VAL A 186 25.84 4.19 30.13
CA VAL A 186 26.27 5.44 30.77
C VAL A 186 27.45 5.10 31.66
N ARG A 187 28.64 5.62 31.30
CA ARG A 187 29.85 5.48 32.11
C ARG A 187 29.91 6.58 33.18
#